data_417d2e6241e2d8dc8e2198456a68e255
#
_entry.id   417d2e6241e2d8dc8e2198456a68e255
#
_cell.length_a   1.000
_cell.length_b   1.000
_cell.length_c   1.000
_cell.angle_alpha   90.00
_cell.angle_beta   90.00
_cell.angle_gamma   90.00
#
_symmetry.space_group_name_H-M   'P 1'
#
loop_
_entity.id
_entity.type
_entity.pdbx_description
1 polymer ?
#
loop_
_entity_poly.entity_id
_entity_poly.type
_entity_poly.pdbx_seq_one_letter_code
_entity_poly.pdbx_strand_id
1 'polypeptide(L)'
;MKKLLLIIFSLTLINCEKDGVGEDDPIRATWLGEFESEDYNGDTAYFQVVYKFNDDLLHTKSKFSVNNIDTYEPEEQPVSWKNNDPDCIPFKCVNYDSVNQDYTIDGEIVNIVFTNDFKNFINDGIEFKRQAEDIFWNNF
;
A
#
# COMPACT_ATOMS: atom_id res chain seq x y z
N MET A 1 -10.58 -61.54 6.43
CA MET A 1 -10.85 -60.37 7.24
C MET A 1 -9.91 -59.27 6.81
N LYS A 2 -10.44 -58.35 6.04
CA LYS A 2 -9.68 -57.26 5.44
C LYS A 2 -9.50 -56.16 6.49
N LYS A 3 -8.31 -56.02 6.98
CA LYS A 3 -7.94 -54.83 7.74
C LYS A 3 -7.87 -53.67 6.75
N LEU A 4 -8.95 -52.97 6.64
CA LEU A 4 -8.98 -51.67 6.00
C LEU A 4 -8.13 -50.73 6.84
N LEU A 5 -6.89 -50.62 6.45
CA LEU A 5 -6.00 -49.65 7.01
C LEU A 5 -6.59 -48.30 6.63
N LEU A 6 -7.32 -47.70 7.54
CA LEU A 6 -7.78 -46.36 7.45
C LEU A 6 -6.52 -45.51 7.61
N ILE A 7 -5.83 -45.31 6.51
CA ILE A 7 -4.88 -44.22 6.41
C ILE A 7 -5.73 -42.98 6.49
N ILE A 8 -5.99 -42.57 7.69
CA ILE A 8 -6.38 -41.21 7.97
C ILE A 8 -5.17 -40.42 7.51
N PHE A 9 -5.29 -40.00 6.28
CA PHE A 9 -4.51 -38.91 5.78
C PHE A 9 -4.87 -37.72 6.65
N SER A 10 -4.19 -37.61 7.77
CA SER A 10 -4.04 -36.32 8.40
C SER A 10 -3.27 -35.50 7.40
N LEU A 11 -4.01 -34.93 6.45
CA LEU A 11 -3.67 -33.69 5.84
C LEU A 11 -3.56 -32.69 7.00
N THR A 12 -2.45 -32.77 7.70
CA THR A 12 -1.91 -31.57 8.30
C THR A 12 -1.79 -30.64 7.13
N LEU A 13 -2.81 -29.83 6.96
CA LEU A 13 -2.70 -28.55 6.32
C LEU A 13 -1.58 -27.88 7.09
N ILE A 14 -0.38 -28.06 6.60
CA ILE A 14 0.68 -27.14 6.87
C ILE A 14 0.12 -25.86 6.24
N ASN A 15 -0.65 -25.13 7.03
CA ASN A 15 -0.74 -23.72 6.86
C ASN A 15 0.70 -23.26 6.99
N CYS A 16 1.40 -23.25 5.88
CA CYS A 16 2.47 -22.33 5.69
C CYS A 16 1.76 -20.98 5.81
N GLU A 17 1.66 -20.47 7.04
CA GLU A 17 1.60 -19.05 7.24
C GLU A 17 2.85 -18.56 6.52
N LYS A 18 2.66 -18.18 5.27
CA LYS A 18 3.54 -17.21 4.66
C LYS A 18 3.47 -16.04 5.61
N ASP A 19 4.55 -15.79 6.33
CA ASP A 19 4.85 -14.51 6.96
C ASP A 19 5.04 -13.45 5.83
N GLY A 20 4.11 -13.38 4.93
CA GLY A 20 4.02 -12.46 3.82
C GLY A 20 2.71 -11.74 3.96
N VAL A 21 2.76 -10.46 3.89
CA VAL A 21 1.61 -9.57 3.76
C VAL A 21 0.62 -10.23 2.81
N GLY A 22 -0.58 -10.54 3.32
CA GLY A 22 -1.57 -11.31 2.56
C GLY A 22 -1.86 -10.66 1.23
N GLU A 23 -2.13 -11.45 0.20
CA GLU A 23 -2.52 -10.93 -1.13
C GLU A 23 -3.72 -9.98 -1.04
N ASP A 24 -4.43 -10.01 0.06
CA ASP A 24 -5.66 -9.26 0.36
C ASP A 24 -5.42 -7.96 1.15
N ASP A 25 -4.17 -7.56 1.43
CA ASP A 25 -3.92 -6.33 2.17
C ASP A 25 -4.40 -5.12 1.38
N PRO A 26 -5.22 -4.21 1.99
CA PRO A 26 -5.80 -3.08 1.29
C PRO A 26 -4.78 -2.12 0.71
N ILE A 27 -3.56 -2.05 1.28
CA ILE A 27 -2.50 -1.17 0.80
C ILE A 27 -1.88 -1.66 -0.51
N ARG A 28 -1.98 -2.95 -0.84
CA ARG A 28 -1.41 -3.55 -2.06
C ARG A 28 -2.08 -3.03 -3.31
N ALA A 29 -1.64 -1.88 -3.76
CA ALA A 29 -2.15 -1.19 -4.94
C ALA A 29 -1.16 -0.11 -5.37
N THR A 30 -1.51 0.58 -6.44
CA THR A 30 -0.90 1.85 -6.84
C THR A 30 -1.74 3.00 -6.32
N TRP A 31 -1.11 3.98 -5.71
CA TRP A 31 -1.74 5.10 -5.05
C TRP A 31 -1.16 6.42 -5.53
N LEU A 32 -2.01 7.41 -5.79
CA LEU A 32 -1.61 8.76 -6.17
C LEU A 32 -1.96 9.74 -5.05
N GLY A 33 -0.95 10.42 -4.52
CA GLY A 33 -1.10 11.59 -3.65
C GLY A 33 -0.76 12.87 -4.41
N GLU A 34 -1.54 13.90 -4.19
CA GLU A 34 -1.37 15.22 -4.80
C GLU A 34 -1.47 16.29 -3.73
N PHE A 35 -0.53 17.23 -3.73
CA PHE A 35 -0.52 18.33 -2.78
C PHE A 35 0.24 19.54 -3.33
N GLU A 36 -0.03 20.71 -2.76
CA GLU A 36 0.67 21.95 -3.06
C GLU A 36 1.55 22.37 -1.88
N SER A 37 2.67 22.98 -2.18
CA SER A 37 3.57 23.58 -1.20
C SER A 37 4.18 24.87 -1.78
N GLU A 38 4.70 25.73 -0.92
CA GLU A 38 5.46 26.91 -1.37
C GLU A 38 6.95 26.56 -1.45
N ASP A 39 7.61 27.02 -2.51
CA ASP A 39 9.06 26.93 -2.65
C ASP A 39 9.77 28.05 -1.87
N TYR A 40 11.12 28.08 -1.94
CA TYR A 40 11.94 29.09 -1.26
C TYR A 40 11.68 30.53 -1.70
N ASN A 41 11.09 30.73 -2.88
CA ASN A 41 10.79 32.05 -3.44
C ASN A 41 9.35 32.47 -3.15
N GLY A 42 8.54 31.59 -2.53
CA GLY A 42 7.12 31.76 -2.32
C GLY A 42 6.27 31.41 -3.54
N ASP A 43 6.86 30.74 -4.54
CA ASP A 43 6.13 30.21 -5.68
C ASP A 43 5.41 28.93 -5.29
N THR A 44 4.19 28.73 -5.78
CA THR A 44 3.45 27.49 -5.54
C THR A 44 4.05 26.35 -6.36
N ALA A 45 4.48 25.30 -5.69
CA ALA A 45 4.90 24.04 -6.27
C ALA A 45 3.78 22.99 -6.14
N TYR A 46 3.46 22.32 -7.22
CA TYR A 46 2.50 21.23 -7.25
C TYR A 46 3.22 19.88 -7.28
N PHE A 47 2.90 19.03 -6.34
CA PHE A 47 3.53 17.72 -6.15
C PHE A 47 2.56 16.60 -6.47
N GLN A 48 3.07 15.59 -7.16
CA GLN A 48 2.42 14.29 -7.35
C GLN A 48 3.37 13.20 -6.88
N VAL A 49 2.88 12.31 -6.03
CA VAL A 49 3.64 11.17 -5.53
C VAL A 49 2.85 9.90 -5.80
N VAL A 50 3.48 8.92 -6.40
CA VAL A 50 2.89 7.62 -6.65
C VAL A 50 3.58 6.57 -5.80
N TYR A 51 2.79 5.86 -5.01
CA TYR A 51 3.20 4.69 -4.25
C TYR A 51 2.67 3.43 -4.91
N LYS A 52 3.52 2.43 -5.07
CA LYS A 52 3.14 1.10 -5.51
C LYS A 52 3.62 0.07 -4.50
N PHE A 53 2.67 -0.51 -3.77
CA PHE A 53 2.93 -1.57 -2.80
C PHE A 53 2.77 -2.93 -3.48
N ASN A 54 3.87 -3.66 -3.60
CA ASN A 54 3.92 -5.01 -4.14
C ASN A 54 4.56 -5.95 -3.12
N ASP A 55 4.02 -7.16 -2.96
CA ASP A 55 4.55 -8.16 -2.05
C ASP A 55 4.96 -7.53 -0.70
N ASP A 56 6.24 -7.34 -0.46
CA ASP A 56 6.84 -6.73 0.72
C ASP A 56 7.67 -5.47 0.39
N LEU A 57 7.51 -4.93 -0.82
CA LEU A 57 8.25 -3.77 -1.31
C LEU A 57 7.33 -2.61 -1.68
N LEU A 58 7.68 -1.43 -1.21
CA LEU A 58 7.11 -0.15 -1.62
C LEU A 58 8.04 0.49 -2.67
N HIS A 59 7.49 0.79 -3.82
CA HIS A 59 8.12 1.58 -4.87
C HIS A 59 7.50 2.97 -4.88
N THR A 60 8.32 4.00 -5.11
CA THR A 60 7.85 5.40 -5.16
C THR A 60 8.30 6.07 -6.45
N LYS A 61 7.46 6.94 -6.97
CA LYS A 61 7.81 7.92 -8.00
C LYS A 61 7.27 9.27 -7.58
N SER A 62 7.99 10.32 -7.87
CA SER A 62 7.51 11.67 -7.61
C SER A 62 7.72 12.59 -8.80
N LYS A 63 6.84 13.56 -8.91
CA LYS A 63 6.88 14.62 -9.90
C LYS A 63 6.47 15.91 -9.22
N PHE A 64 7.16 16.97 -9.49
CA PHE A 64 6.72 18.29 -9.08
C PHE A 64 6.79 19.29 -10.22
N SER A 65 5.91 20.29 -10.19
CA SER A 65 5.84 21.35 -11.17
C SER A 65 5.93 22.69 -10.45
N VAL A 66 6.84 23.53 -10.90
CA VAL A 66 6.93 24.93 -10.49
C VAL A 66 6.86 25.79 -11.76
N ASN A 67 5.97 26.77 -11.79
CA ASN A 67 5.77 27.62 -12.96
C ASN A 67 5.54 26.86 -14.28
N ASN A 68 4.78 25.74 -14.21
CA ASN A 68 4.51 24.81 -15.31
C ASN A 68 5.75 24.07 -15.88
N ILE A 69 6.84 24.03 -15.14
CA ILE A 69 8.01 23.23 -15.48
C ILE A 69 7.96 21.94 -14.62
N ASP A 70 7.76 20.83 -15.28
CA ASP A 70 7.74 19.51 -14.63
C ASP A 70 9.16 19.04 -14.35
N THR A 71 9.37 18.54 -13.14
CA THR A 71 10.61 17.87 -12.73
C THR A 71 10.26 16.49 -12.22
N TYR A 72 10.96 15.48 -12.71
CA TYR A 72 10.85 14.11 -12.21
C TYR A 72 12.01 13.80 -11.28
N GLU A 73 11.68 13.18 -10.15
CA GLU A 73 12.69 12.53 -9.35
C GLU A 73 12.88 11.09 -9.83
N PRO A 74 14.12 10.60 -9.87
CA PRO A 74 14.36 9.20 -10.22
C PRO A 74 13.66 8.28 -9.23
N GLU A 75 13.26 7.11 -9.70
CA GLU A 75 12.70 6.08 -8.84
C GLU A 75 13.69 5.72 -7.74
N GLU A 76 13.26 5.85 -6.47
CA GLU A 76 14.06 5.44 -5.33
C GLU A 76 14.15 3.91 -5.28
N GLN A 77 15.17 3.40 -4.56
CA GLN A 77 15.24 1.96 -4.33
C GLN A 77 14.05 1.51 -3.49
N PRO A 78 13.39 0.40 -3.88
CA PRO A 78 12.27 -0.11 -3.13
C PRO A 78 12.62 -0.37 -1.66
N VAL A 79 11.73 0.03 -0.77
CA VAL A 79 11.87 -0.21 0.68
C VAL A 79 10.90 -1.30 1.14
N SER A 80 11.26 -1.99 2.21
CA SER A 80 10.42 -3.03 2.79
C SER A 80 9.21 -2.44 3.51
N TRP A 81 8.10 -3.16 3.48
CA TRP A 81 6.91 -2.82 4.25
C TRP A 81 6.20 -4.08 4.78
N LYS A 82 5.45 -3.92 5.85
CA LYS A 82 4.54 -4.96 6.35
C LYS A 82 3.37 -4.33 7.10
N ASN A 83 2.24 -5.02 7.12
CA ASN A 83 1.10 -4.66 7.96
C ASN A 83 1.34 -5.16 9.40
N ASN A 84 1.17 -4.28 10.40
CA ASN A 84 1.27 -4.62 11.81
C ASN A 84 -0.11 -4.97 12.41
N ASP A 85 -1.21 -4.66 11.72
CA ASP A 85 -2.59 -4.91 12.10
C ASP A 85 -3.29 -5.89 11.13
N PRO A 86 -2.80 -7.14 10.98
CA PRO A 86 -3.26 -8.06 9.95
C PRO A 86 -4.72 -8.49 10.10
N ASP A 87 -5.35 -8.19 11.24
CA ASP A 87 -6.75 -8.55 11.48
C ASP A 87 -7.75 -7.66 10.75
N CYS A 88 -7.31 -6.48 10.28
CA CYS A 88 -8.13 -5.51 9.56
C CYS A 88 -7.80 -5.46 8.07
N ILE A 89 -7.99 -6.56 7.37
CA ILE A 89 -7.97 -6.62 5.91
C ILE A 89 -9.39 -6.45 5.35
N PRO A 90 -9.59 -6.03 4.08
CA PRO A 90 -10.90 -5.65 3.52
C PRO A 90 -12.05 -6.60 3.82
N PHE A 91 -11.81 -7.89 3.82
CA PHE A 91 -12.85 -8.90 4.08
C PHE A 91 -13.26 -9.03 5.54
N LYS A 92 -12.44 -8.51 6.47
CA LYS A 92 -12.70 -8.55 7.92
C LYS A 92 -13.19 -7.21 8.47
N CYS A 93 -12.92 -6.12 7.76
CA CYS A 93 -13.28 -4.76 8.15
C CYS A 93 -14.55 -4.25 7.44
N VAL A 94 -15.54 -5.11 7.31
CA VAL A 94 -16.82 -4.77 6.66
C VAL A 94 -17.54 -3.70 7.47
N ASN A 95 -17.92 -2.59 6.83
CA ASN A 95 -18.72 -1.48 7.35
C ASN A 95 -17.99 -0.41 8.16
N TYR A 96 -16.72 -0.14 7.87
CA TYR A 96 -16.03 1.03 8.44
C TYR A 96 -15.95 2.16 7.42
N ASP A 97 -16.37 3.38 7.82
CA ASP A 97 -16.18 4.60 7.03
C ASP A 97 -14.69 4.98 6.97
N SER A 98 -13.95 4.62 8.03
CA SER A 98 -12.50 4.77 8.10
C SER A 98 -11.89 3.65 8.94
N VAL A 99 -10.72 3.17 8.54
CA VAL A 99 -9.97 2.13 9.25
C VAL A 99 -8.52 2.59 9.43
N ASN A 100 -8.10 2.64 10.71
CA ASN A 100 -6.71 2.91 11.06
C ASN A 100 -5.94 1.60 11.05
N GLN A 101 -4.81 1.58 10.36
CA GLN A 101 -3.88 0.45 10.37
C GLN A 101 -2.44 0.94 10.51
N ASP A 102 -1.65 0.23 11.30
CA ASP A 102 -0.23 0.50 11.44
C ASP A 102 0.58 -0.39 10.49
N TYR A 103 1.48 0.25 9.78
CA TYR A 103 2.44 -0.40 8.89
C TYR A 103 3.85 -0.11 9.35
N THR A 104 4.77 -1.03 9.11
CA THR A 104 6.20 -0.73 9.15
C THR A 104 6.67 -0.52 7.72
N ILE A 105 7.20 0.66 7.43
CA ILE A 105 7.75 1.03 6.11
C ILE A 105 9.18 1.52 6.35
N ASP A 106 10.14 0.89 5.68
CA ASP A 106 11.58 1.15 5.87
C ASP A 106 12.03 1.14 7.35
N GLY A 107 11.43 0.25 8.14
CA GLY A 107 11.73 0.11 9.57
C GLY A 107 10.99 1.09 10.49
N GLU A 108 10.25 2.05 9.97
CA GLU A 108 9.47 3.03 10.73
C GLU A 108 7.99 2.65 10.78
N ILE A 109 7.34 2.94 11.92
CA ILE A 109 5.90 2.71 12.08
C ILE A 109 5.16 3.90 11.51
N VAL A 110 4.29 3.62 10.54
CA VAL A 110 3.44 4.59 9.84
C VAL A 110 1.98 4.23 10.06
N ASN A 111 1.18 5.18 10.59
CA ASN A 111 -0.26 5.01 10.70
C ASN A 111 -0.95 5.45 9.41
N ILE A 112 -1.70 4.54 8.79
CA ILE A 112 -2.45 4.78 7.58
C ILE A 112 -3.94 4.70 7.89
N VAL A 113 -4.69 5.73 7.49
CA VAL A 113 -6.14 5.81 7.66
C VAL A 113 -6.81 5.56 6.32
N PHE A 114 -7.38 4.36 6.15
CA PHE A 114 -8.18 4.07 4.96
C PHE A 114 -9.55 4.70 5.05
N THR A 115 -10.02 5.25 3.93
CA THR A 115 -11.35 5.84 3.78
C THR A 115 -12.01 5.34 2.50
N ASN A 116 -13.32 5.59 2.36
CA ASN A 116 -14.07 5.28 1.15
C ASN A 116 -13.93 3.81 0.71
N ASP A 117 -14.18 2.87 1.63
CA ASP A 117 -14.08 1.43 1.39
C ASP A 117 -12.70 1.02 0.80
N PHE A 118 -11.62 1.48 1.42
CA PHE A 118 -10.24 1.21 1.00
C PHE A 118 -9.90 1.72 -0.41
N LYS A 119 -10.63 2.71 -0.91
CA LYS A 119 -10.29 3.37 -2.20
C LYS A 119 -9.34 4.54 -2.02
N ASN A 120 -9.27 5.09 -0.82
CA ASN A 120 -8.36 6.17 -0.47
C ASN A 120 -7.65 5.81 0.84
N PHE A 121 -6.49 6.40 1.06
CA PHE A 121 -5.89 6.46 2.40
C PHE A 121 -5.30 7.83 2.67
N ILE A 122 -5.16 8.16 3.95
CA ILE A 122 -4.52 9.40 4.42
C ILE A 122 -3.22 9.01 5.14
N ASN A 123 -2.15 9.67 4.76
CA ASN A 123 -0.86 9.61 5.42
C ASN A 123 -0.29 11.03 5.52
N ASP A 124 0.12 11.45 6.71
CA ASP A 124 0.66 12.80 6.96
C ASP A 124 -0.23 13.94 6.43
N GLY A 125 -1.55 13.78 6.49
CA GLY A 125 -2.51 14.74 5.99
C GLY A 125 -2.69 14.77 4.46
N ILE A 126 -1.96 13.96 3.72
CA ILE A 126 -2.10 13.82 2.27
C ILE A 126 -3.05 12.67 1.99
N GLU A 127 -4.06 12.91 1.15
CA GLU A 127 -4.95 11.87 0.66
C GLU A 127 -4.36 11.20 -0.57
N PHE A 128 -4.23 9.89 -0.50
CA PHE A 128 -3.81 9.03 -1.60
C PHE A 128 -5.01 8.29 -2.17
N LYS A 129 -5.18 8.35 -3.49
CA LYS A 129 -6.28 7.71 -4.21
C LYS A 129 -5.79 6.49 -4.96
N ARG A 130 -6.50 5.38 -4.81
CA ARG A 130 -6.21 4.14 -5.52
C ARG A 130 -6.34 4.31 -7.02
N GLN A 131 -5.35 3.82 -7.76
CA GLN A 131 -5.26 3.88 -9.20
C GLN A 131 -5.41 2.50 -9.84
N ALA A 132 -5.73 2.46 -11.14
CA ALA A 132 -5.62 1.24 -11.93
C ALA A 132 -4.13 0.88 -12.09
N GLU A 133 -3.74 -0.24 -11.49
CA GLU A 133 -2.36 -0.55 -11.13
C GLU A 133 -1.33 -0.34 -12.25
N ASP A 134 -1.37 -1.17 -13.27
CA ASP A 134 -0.27 -1.23 -14.23
C ASP A 134 -0.24 -0.06 -15.20
N ILE A 135 -1.41 0.42 -15.59
CA ILE A 135 -1.53 1.50 -16.58
C ILE A 135 -1.01 2.81 -16.01
N PHE A 136 -1.37 3.12 -14.76
CA PHE A 136 -0.99 4.38 -14.15
C PHE A 136 0.50 4.43 -13.83
N TRP A 137 1.04 3.38 -13.21
CA TRP A 137 2.45 3.29 -12.85
C TRP A 137 3.39 3.40 -14.06
N ASN A 138 3.01 2.78 -15.17
CA ASN A 138 3.83 2.78 -16.38
C ASN A 138 3.77 4.09 -17.18
N ASN A 139 2.73 4.90 -16.97
CA ASN A 139 2.52 6.16 -17.68
C ASN A 139 2.82 7.40 -16.84
N PHE A 140 3.13 7.24 -15.56
CA PHE A 140 3.53 8.32 -14.66
C PHE A 140 5.00 8.74 -14.88
#